data_e95eeaf3b9e5dd32af69cfab3347d3af
#
_entry.id   e95eeaf3b9e5dd32af69cfab3347d3af
#
_cell.length_a   1.000
_cell.length_b   1.000
_cell.length_c   1.000
_cell.angle_alpha   90.00
_cell.angle_beta   90.00
_cell.angle_gamma   90.00
#
_symmetry.space_group_name_H-M   'P 1'
#
loop_
_entity.id
_entity.type
_entity.pdbx_description
1 polymer ?
#
loop_
_entity_poly.entity_id
_entity_poly.type
_entity_poly.pdbx_seq_one_letter_code
_entity_poly.pdbx_strand_id
1 'polypeptide(L)'
;MSPKTAFSLETLPATKTFQTKPSAVSNTDGDTAPDSLFEHFAWLYIFCREKLFRDDTRRMIRALWPVGEPTAGEKIIELGCGPGFYSCGLAERFPKISVVGVDRSPRQIKRAREKVLALRLKNCRFESDNVLDLSYASSSFDVLIASRLFTVLPDRRRAVAEMHRVLRSGGRCFIAEPRYAFWASIPLYAMWLLAGITHFRNGYREPSKARVLSSSEMYRLFATQPWRNIKVWRDGRYQYALCEKS
;
A
#
# COMPACT_ATOMS: atom_id res chain seq x y z
N MET A 1 25.87 34.74 47.08
CA MET A 1 26.20 33.37 46.70
C MET A 1 24.92 32.65 46.40
N SER A 2 24.56 32.53 45.12
CA SER A 2 23.36 31.78 44.64
C SER A 2 23.81 30.53 43.89
N PRO A 3 23.22 29.35 44.11
CA PRO A 3 23.57 28.18 43.36
C PRO A 3 22.86 28.15 42.00
N LYS A 4 23.63 27.87 40.95
CA LYS A 4 23.15 27.62 39.58
C LYS A 4 22.47 26.25 39.54
N THR A 5 21.19 26.23 39.21
CA THR A 5 20.44 25.02 38.90
C THR A 5 20.82 24.55 37.47
N ALA A 6 21.45 23.39 37.39
CA ALA A 6 21.72 22.71 36.11
C ALA A 6 20.43 22.08 35.59
N PHE A 7 20.03 22.48 34.40
CA PHE A 7 18.94 21.82 33.64
C PHE A 7 19.48 20.52 33.04
N SER A 8 19.01 19.38 33.51
CA SER A 8 19.24 18.09 32.89
C SER A 8 18.43 18.00 31.60
N LEU A 9 19.12 17.81 30.49
CA LEU A 9 18.51 17.41 29.20
C LEU A 9 17.98 15.98 29.34
N GLU A 10 16.68 15.83 29.54
CA GLU A 10 16.00 14.56 29.39
C GLU A 10 16.09 14.12 27.93
N THR A 11 16.76 12.99 27.72
CA THR A 11 16.86 12.29 26.40
C THR A 11 15.49 11.84 25.97
N LEU A 12 15.03 12.37 24.84
CA LEU A 12 13.83 11.89 24.11
C LEU A 12 13.96 10.39 23.84
N PRO A 13 12.89 9.61 24.02
CA PRO A 13 12.94 8.18 23.73
C PRO A 13 13.20 7.93 22.25
N ALA A 14 14.18 7.09 21.98
CA ALA A 14 14.57 6.66 20.63
C ALA A 14 13.36 6.14 19.84
N THR A 15 13.14 6.72 18.67
CA THR A 15 12.14 6.28 17.70
C THR A 15 12.38 4.80 17.38
N LYS A 16 11.45 3.92 17.74
CA LYS A 16 11.54 2.48 17.44
C LYS A 16 11.69 2.30 15.93
N THR A 17 12.89 1.97 15.47
CA THR A 17 13.22 1.73 14.06
C THR A 17 12.49 0.50 13.56
N PHE A 18 11.92 0.57 12.36
CA PHE A 18 11.39 -0.60 11.67
C PHE A 18 12.55 -1.54 11.34
N GLN A 19 12.43 -2.80 11.75
CA GLN A 19 13.44 -3.80 11.38
C GLN A 19 13.28 -4.17 9.91
N THR A 20 14.33 -3.95 9.12
CA THR A 20 14.41 -4.38 7.72
C THR A 20 15.26 -5.65 7.62
N LYS A 21 14.89 -6.55 6.72
CA LYS A 21 15.71 -7.68 6.32
C LYS A 21 17.02 -7.16 5.72
N PRO A 22 18.18 -7.78 5.95
CA PRO A 22 19.40 -7.44 5.21
C PRO A 22 19.13 -7.70 3.72
N SER A 23 19.21 -6.66 2.89
CA SER A 23 19.07 -6.76 1.45
C SER A 23 20.30 -7.47 0.88
N ALA A 24 20.09 -8.62 0.25
CA ALA A 24 21.09 -9.19 -0.64
C ALA A 24 21.17 -8.27 -1.88
N VAL A 25 22.19 -7.45 -1.96
CA VAL A 25 22.53 -6.66 -3.15
C VAL A 25 23.04 -7.65 -4.21
N SER A 26 22.16 -8.11 -5.08
CA SER A 26 22.55 -8.74 -6.32
C SER A 26 22.72 -7.66 -7.38
N ASN A 27 23.96 -7.19 -7.57
CA ASN A 27 24.37 -6.54 -8.80
C ASN A 27 24.27 -7.58 -9.92
N THR A 28 23.26 -7.50 -10.74
CA THR A 28 23.22 -8.16 -12.05
C THR A 28 22.97 -7.09 -13.10
N ASP A 29 23.92 -7.02 -14.01
CA ASP A 29 24.00 -6.13 -15.15
C ASP A 29 22.75 -6.14 -16.04
N GLY A 30 22.40 -4.94 -16.56
CA GLY A 30 22.03 -4.71 -17.94
C GLY A 30 20.86 -5.45 -18.55
N ASP A 31 19.82 -5.84 -17.80
CA ASP A 31 18.56 -6.27 -18.38
C ASP A 31 17.61 -5.07 -18.36
N THR A 32 17.38 -4.46 -19.53
CA THR A 32 16.39 -3.39 -19.71
C THR A 32 15.02 -3.97 -19.42
N ALA A 33 14.66 -3.91 -18.16
CA ALA A 33 13.35 -4.34 -17.71
C ALA A 33 12.26 -3.61 -18.52
N PRO A 34 11.25 -4.33 -19.07
CA PRO A 34 10.22 -3.72 -19.89
C PRO A 34 9.55 -2.55 -19.16
N ASP A 35 9.35 -1.44 -19.87
CA ASP A 35 8.78 -0.21 -19.33
C ASP A 35 7.39 -0.44 -18.73
N SER A 36 7.14 0.16 -17.56
CA SER A 36 5.83 0.12 -16.92
C SER A 36 4.94 1.24 -17.44
N LEU A 37 3.72 0.92 -17.85
CA LEU A 37 2.70 1.91 -18.21
C LEU A 37 2.40 2.86 -17.06
N PHE A 38 2.43 2.37 -15.82
CA PHE A 38 2.22 3.20 -14.63
C PHE A 38 3.36 4.19 -14.40
N GLU A 39 4.56 3.90 -14.88
CA GLU A 39 5.68 4.86 -14.84
C GLU A 39 5.55 5.92 -15.90
N HIS A 40 5.22 5.53 -17.14
CA HIS A 40 5.10 6.46 -18.27
C HIS A 40 3.88 7.38 -18.12
N PHE A 41 2.74 6.84 -17.78
CA PHE A 41 1.46 7.57 -17.70
C PHE A 41 0.96 7.72 -16.26
N ALA A 42 1.88 7.88 -15.30
CA ALA A 42 1.54 8.03 -13.90
C ALA A 42 0.56 9.19 -13.63
N TRP A 43 0.64 10.30 -14.40
CA TRP A 43 -0.28 11.42 -14.30
C TRP A 43 -1.72 11.05 -14.64
N LEU A 44 -1.91 10.23 -15.69
CA LEU A 44 -3.24 9.76 -16.11
C LEU A 44 -3.82 8.81 -15.07
N TYR A 45 -3.00 7.90 -14.54
CA TYR A 45 -3.42 7.02 -13.45
C TYR A 45 -3.88 7.81 -12.23
N ILE A 46 -3.14 8.85 -11.84
CA ILE A 46 -3.50 9.73 -10.72
C ILE A 46 -4.80 10.48 -11.00
N PHE A 47 -4.96 11.05 -12.19
CA PHE A 47 -6.19 11.72 -12.61
C PHE A 47 -7.38 10.77 -12.53
N CYS A 48 -7.28 9.58 -13.10
CA CYS A 48 -8.30 8.55 -12.98
C CYS A 48 -8.56 8.18 -11.51
N ARG A 49 -7.51 8.09 -10.71
CA ARG A 49 -7.58 7.78 -9.27
C ARG A 49 -8.40 8.82 -8.51
N GLU A 50 -8.14 10.08 -8.74
CA GLU A 50 -8.78 11.18 -8.01
C GLU A 50 -10.21 11.48 -8.48
N LYS A 51 -10.47 11.31 -9.78
CA LYS A 51 -11.76 11.70 -10.39
C LYS A 51 -12.73 10.55 -10.61
N LEU A 52 -12.24 9.34 -10.91
CA LEU A 52 -13.08 8.19 -11.26
C LEU A 52 -13.23 7.19 -10.14
N PHE A 53 -12.27 7.13 -9.21
CA PHE A 53 -12.30 6.14 -8.14
C PHE A 53 -12.88 6.71 -6.86
N ARG A 54 -13.57 5.84 -6.14
CA ARG A 54 -14.16 6.15 -4.87
C ARG A 54 -13.09 6.32 -3.79
N ASP A 55 -13.26 7.32 -2.95
CA ASP A 55 -12.52 7.43 -1.69
C ASP A 55 -13.15 6.52 -0.63
N ASP A 56 -12.42 5.49 -0.25
CA ASP A 56 -12.84 4.51 0.75
C ASP A 56 -12.25 4.77 2.15
N THR A 57 -11.58 5.91 2.37
CA THR A 57 -10.91 6.24 3.64
C THR A 57 -11.83 6.09 4.85
N ARG A 58 -13.04 6.65 4.80
CA ARG A 58 -14.01 6.55 5.91
C ARG A 58 -14.45 5.11 6.18
N ARG A 59 -14.60 4.30 5.12
CA ARG A 59 -15.00 2.90 5.22
C ARG A 59 -13.86 2.05 5.80
N MET A 60 -12.66 2.28 5.32
CA MET A 60 -11.44 1.66 5.81
C MET A 60 -11.24 1.94 7.31
N ILE A 61 -11.35 3.19 7.74
CA ILE A 61 -11.21 3.58 9.14
C ILE A 61 -12.26 2.86 10.01
N ARG A 62 -13.54 2.87 9.60
CA ARG A 62 -14.60 2.16 10.35
C ARG A 62 -14.40 0.65 10.41
N ALA A 63 -13.84 0.04 9.36
CA ALA A 63 -13.58 -1.40 9.35
C ALA A 63 -12.38 -1.77 10.23
N LEU A 64 -11.32 -0.99 10.18
CA LEU A 64 -10.10 -1.23 10.94
C LEU A 64 -10.26 -0.85 12.42
N TRP A 65 -10.97 0.22 12.72
CA TRP A 65 -11.17 0.72 14.09
C TRP A 65 -12.68 0.96 14.35
N PRO A 66 -13.48 -0.12 14.50
CA PRO A 66 -14.93 -0.02 14.65
C PRO A 66 -15.36 0.69 15.94
N VAL A 67 -14.50 0.65 16.94
CA VAL A 67 -14.71 1.30 18.25
C VAL A 67 -13.49 2.18 18.52
N GLY A 68 -13.60 3.47 18.20
CA GLY A 68 -12.54 4.44 18.50
C GLY A 68 -11.59 4.73 17.34
N GLU A 69 -10.33 4.98 17.68
CA GLU A 69 -9.24 5.39 16.79
C GLU A 69 -8.04 4.43 16.92
N PRO A 70 -7.07 4.50 15.99
CA PRO A 70 -5.84 3.71 16.12
C PRO A 70 -5.11 4.02 17.43
N THR A 71 -4.50 2.99 18.00
CA THR A 71 -3.68 3.13 19.21
C THR A 71 -2.39 3.91 18.90
N ALA A 72 -1.95 4.73 19.84
CA ALA A 72 -0.69 5.45 19.70
C ALA A 72 0.49 4.48 19.49
N GLY A 73 1.33 4.75 18.47
CA GLY A 73 2.44 3.89 18.09
C GLY A 73 2.06 2.73 17.15
N GLU A 74 0.79 2.59 16.76
CA GLU A 74 0.34 1.58 15.80
C GLU A 74 1.06 1.76 14.45
N LYS A 75 1.60 0.66 13.91
CA LYS A 75 2.40 0.64 12.69
C LYS A 75 1.56 0.13 11.53
N ILE A 76 1.41 0.97 10.51
CA ILE A 76 0.59 0.68 9.33
C ILE A 76 1.47 0.57 8.09
N ILE A 77 1.18 -0.42 7.24
CA ILE A 77 1.76 -0.52 5.91
C ILE A 77 0.66 -0.48 4.84
N GLU A 78 0.84 0.35 3.81
CA GLU A 78 0.02 0.35 2.60
C GLU A 78 0.81 -0.28 1.45
N LEU A 79 0.29 -1.36 0.86
CA LEU A 79 0.88 -2.06 -0.28
C LEU A 79 0.29 -1.56 -1.60
N GLY A 80 1.16 -1.21 -2.57
CA GLY A 80 0.75 -0.57 -3.81
C GLY A 80 0.21 0.84 -3.56
N CYS A 81 0.92 1.62 -2.74
CA CYS A 81 0.47 2.92 -2.25
C CYS A 81 0.31 3.98 -3.35
N GLY A 82 0.90 3.78 -4.54
CA GLY A 82 0.93 4.77 -5.59
C GLY A 82 1.45 6.12 -5.08
N PRO A 83 0.75 7.25 -5.35
CA PRO A 83 1.16 8.58 -4.89
C PRO A 83 0.80 8.85 -3.41
N GLY A 84 0.54 7.82 -2.60
CA GLY A 84 0.37 7.92 -1.15
C GLY A 84 -0.96 8.50 -0.67
N PHE A 85 -2.07 8.18 -1.35
CA PHE A 85 -3.38 8.75 -1.02
C PHE A 85 -3.84 8.34 0.40
N TYR A 86 -3.93 7.06 0.69
CA TYR A 86 -4.38 6.58 1.99
C TYR A 86 -3.31 6.77 3.07
N SER A 87 -2.05 6.48 2.76
CA SER A 87 -0.94 6.65 3.71
C SER A 87 -0.85 8.08 4.24
N CYS A 88 -0.86 9.09 3.35
CA CYS A 88 -0.84 10.49 3.76
C CYS A 88 -2.10 10.88 4.53
N GLY A 89 -3.29 10.47 4.05
CA GLY A 89 -4.56 10.80 4.69
C GLY A 89 -4.70 10.20 6.11
N LEU A 90 -4.19 8.98 6.32
CA LEU A 90 -4.14 8.37 7.65
C LEU A 90 -3.14 9.05 8.56
N ALA A 91 -1.93 9.34 8.06
CA ALA A 91 -0.89 9.99 8.83
C ALA A 91 -1.26 11.41 9.27
N GLU A 92 -1.95 12.16 8.39
CA GLU A 92 -2.48 13.49 8.69
C GLU A 92 -3.57 13.43 9.76
N ARG A 93 -4.51 12.49 9.60
CA ARG A 93 -5.64 12.33 10.52
C ARG A 93 -5.22 11.81 11.90
N PHE A 94 -4.21 10.95 11.97
CA PHE A 94 -3.77 10.27 13.19
C PHE A 94 -2.27 10.49 13.43
N PRO A 95 -1.86 11.62 14.03
CA PRO A 95 -0.44 11.96 14.17
C PRO A 95 0.37 11.00 15.06
N LYS A 96 -0.30 10.17 15.88
CA LYS A 96 0.33 9.24 16.83
C LYS A 96 0.63 7.86 16.25
N ILE A 97 0.24 7.57 14.99
CA ILE A 97 0.58 6.32 14.30
C ILE A 97 1.83 6.48 13.44
N SER A 98 2.38 5.38 12.96
CA SER A 98 3.47 5.37 11.97
C SER A 98 3.00 4.68 10.69
N VAL A 99 3.09 5.36 9.56
CA VAL A 99 2.63 4.83 8.26
C VAL A 99 3.80 4.65 7.31
N VAL A 100 3.84 3.50 6.65
CA VAL A 100 4.76 3.19 5.55
C VAL A 100 3.94 2.86 4.31
N GLY A 101 4.18 3.56 3.22
CA GLY A 101 3.63 3.19 1.91
C GLY A 101 4.72 2.55 1.05
N VAL A 102 4.41 1.41 0.42
CA VAL A 102 5.32 0.75 -0.51
C VAL A 102 4.69 0.61 -1.89
N ASP A 103 5.51 0.86 -2.91
CA ASP A 103 5.15 0.67 -4.32
C ASP A 103 6.41 0.29 -5.10
N ARG A 104 6.24 -0.50 -6.17
CA ARG A 104 7.38 -0.87 -7.02
C ARG A 104 7.81 0.26 -7.98
N SER A 105 6.94 1.25 -8.24
CA SER A 105 7.22 2.35 -9.15
C SER A 105 7.99 3.47 -8.47
N PRO A 106 9.26 3.73 -8.85
CA PRO A 106 10.06 4.82 -8.28
C PRO A 106 9.42 6.20 -8.51
N ARG A 107 8.71 6.38 -9.63
CA ARG A 107 8.00 7.64 -9.94
C ARG A 107 6.83 7.88 -9.00
N GLN A 108 6.07 6.83 -8.64
CA GLN A 108 4.99 6.94 -7.67
C GLN A 108 5.54 7.26 -6.27
N ILE A 109 6.59 6.57 -5.87
CA ILE A 109 7.28 6.83 -4.59
C ILE A 109 7.82 8.26 -4.51
N LYS A 110 8.42 8.78 -5.60
CA LYS A 110 8.86 10.18 -5.64
C LYS A 110 7.71 11.14 -5.36
N ARG A 111 6.56 10.98 -6.04
CA ARG A 111 5.37 11.82 -5.84
C ARG A 111 4.79 11.69 -4.43
N ALA A 112 4.77 10.48 -3.89
CA ALA A 112 4.31 10.24 -2.53
C ALA A 112 5.20 10.97 -1.50
N ARG A 113 6.53 10.97 -1.70
CA ARG A 113 7.48 11.71 -0.87
C ARG A 113 7.31 13.23 -0.99
N GLU A 114 7.10 13.75 -2.20
CA GLU A 114 6.79 15.17 -2.43
C GLU A 114 5.52 15.58 -1.67
N LYS A 115 4.48 14.73 -1.66
CA LYS A 115 3.24 14.96 -0.91
C LYS A 115 3.46 14.97 0.61
N VAL A 116 4.29 14.07 1.15
CA VAL A 116 4.67 14.08 2.58
C VAL A 116 5.33 15.41 2.96
N LEU A 117 6.25 15.89 2.13
CA LEU A 117 6.93 17.18 2.36
C LEU A 117 5.94 18.34 2.31
N ALA A 118 5.05 18.39 1.31
CA ALA A 118 4.04 19.42 1.16
C ALA A 118 3.07 19.47 2.35
N LEU A 119 2.67 18.31 2.88
CA LEU A 119 1.80 18.17 4.04
C LEU A 119 2.56 18.23 5.39
N ARG A 120 3.89 18.34 5.37
CA ARG A 120 4.76 18.36 6.56
C ARG A 120 4.55 17.18 7.52
N LEU A 121 4.23 15.98 6.97
CA LEU A 121 3.99 14.78 7.76
C LEU A 121 5.33 14.22 8.29
N LYS A 122 5.38 13.95 9.60
CA LYS A 122 6.57 13.37 10.27
C LYS A 122 6.43 11.87 10.54
N ASN A 123 5.22 11.34 10.41
CA ASN A 123 4.83 9.98 10.76
C ASN A 123 4.48 9.12 9.52
N CYS A 124 4.85 9.58 8.32
CA CYS A 124 4.62 8.87 7.06
C CYS A 124 5.89 8.83 6.22
N ARG A 125 6.22 7.66 5.67
CA ARG A 125 7.34 7.50 4.74
C ARG A 125 6.98 6.55 3.61
N PHE A 126 7.73 6.63 2.51
CA PHE A 126 7.51 5.85 1.30
C PHE A 126 8.79 5.18 0.83
N GLU A 127 8.68 3.89 0.48
CA GLU A 127 9.81 3.05 0.09
C GLU A 127 9.47 2.27 -1.19
N SER A 128 10.47 2.08 -2.06
CA SER A 128 10.31 1.20 -3.21
C SER A 128 10.50 -0.24 -2.75
N ASP A 129 9.49 -1.10 -2.94
CA ASP A 129 9.53 -2.49 -2.49
C ASP A 129 8.63 -3.38 -3.34
N ASN A 130 8.89 -4.70 -3.29
CA ASN A 130 8.10 -5.70 -4.01
C ASN A 130 7.13 -6.40 -3.06
N VAL A 131 5.84 -6.26 -3.30
CA VAL A 131 4.78 -6.90 -2.48
C VAL A 131 4.82 -8.43 -2.50
N LEU A 132 5.55 -9.03 -3.44
CA LEU A 132 5.76 -10.49 -3.52
C LEU A 132 6.96 -10.97 -2.69
N ASP A 133 7.78 -10.05 -2.18
CA ASP A 133 8.96 -10.34 -1.34
C ASP A 133 9.33 -9.07 -0.57
N LEU A 134 8.56 -8.77 0.47
CA LEU A 134 8.70 -7.54 1.26
C LEU A 134 9.99 -7.55 2.09
N SER A 135 10.73 -6.44 2.05
CA SER A 135 11.99 -6.24 2.78
C SER A 135 11.82 -6.16 4.31
N TYR A 136 10.59 -6.28 4.83
CA TYR A 136 10.30 -6.20 6.26
C TYR A 136 10.36 -7.57 6.94
N ALA A 137 10.76 -7.56 8.20
CA ALA A 137 10.72 -8.76 9.04
C ALA A 137 9.26 -9.21 9.29
N SER A 138 9.09 -10.49 9.65
CA SER A 138 7.78 -11.01 10.07
C SER A 138 7.26 -10.23 11.28
N SER A 139 5.95 -10.09 11.39
CA SER A 139 5.28 -9.45 12.54
C SER A 139 5.71 -8.00 12.80
N SER A 140 5.98 -7.23 11.73
CA SER A 140 6.44 -5.83 11.81
C SER A 140 5.32 -4.80 11.91
N PHE A 141 4.09 -5.14 11.49
CA PHE A 141 2.98 -4.20 11.35
C PHE A 141 1.73 -4.66 12.09
N ASP A 142 0.97 -3.68 12.58
CA ASP A 142 -0.31 -3.86 13.24
C ASP A 142 -1.46 -3.89 12.24
N VAL A 143 -1.35 -3.06 11.19
CA VAL A 143 -2.36 -2.93 10.15
C VAL A 143 -1.69 -2.94 8.78
N LEU A 144 -2.33 -3.64 7.85
CA LEU A 144 -1.98 -3.66 6.45
C LEU A 144 -3.17 -3.19 5.60
N ILE A 145 -2.90 -2.35 4.62
CA ILE A 145 -3.87 -1.83 3.68
C ILE A 145 -3.42 -2.13 2.26
N ALA A 146 -4.34 -2.59 1.40
CA ALA A 146 -4.10 -2.66 -0.02
C ALA A 146 -5.37 -2.28 -0.79
N SER A 147 -5.24 -1.39 -1.77
CA SER A 147 -6.36 -0.95 -2.59
C SER A 147 -6.03 -1.06 -4.07
N ARG A 148 -6.86 -1.79 -4.82
CA ARG A 148 -6.71 -2.05 -6.27
C ARG A 148 -5.37 -2.67 -6.66
N LEU A 149 -4.78 -3.41 -5.75
CA LEU A 149 -3.50 -4.07 -5.95
C LEU A 149 -3.67 -5.42 -6.67
N PHE A 150 -4.67 -6.21 -6.29
CA PHE A 150 -4.86 -7.57 -6.80
C PHE A 150 -5.25 -7.63 -8.29
N THR A 151 -5.75 -6.54 -8.86
CA THR A 151 -6.07 -6.44 -10.30
C THR A 151 -4.85 -6.55 -11.20
N VAL A 152 -3.66 -6.21 -10.70
CA VAL A 152 -2.40 -6.15 -11.47
C VAL A 152 -1.33 -7.12 -10.97
N LEU A 153 -1.55 -7.81 -9.85
CA LEU A 153 -0.58 -8.75 -9.29
C LEU A 153 -0.49 -10.05 -10.13
N PRO A 154 0.72 -10.48 -10.50
CA PRO A 154 0.94 -11.75 -11.20
C PRO A 154 0.73 -12.95 -10.28
N ASP A 155 1.27 -12.91 -9.06
CA ASP A 155 1.15 -13.97 -8.04
C ASP A 155 0.43 -13.46 -6.78
N ARG A 156 -0.88 -13.66 -6.77
CA ARG A 156 -1.74 -13.21 -5.67
C ARG A 156 -1.57 -14.03 -4.39
N ARG A 157 -1.23 -15.33 -4.52
CA ARG A 157 -1.03 -16.21 -3.37
C ARG A 157 0.23 -15.81 -2.59
N ARG A 158 1.32 -15.54 -3.31
CA ARG A 158 2.56 -15.06 -2.72
C ARG A 158 2.37 -13.71 -2.02
N ALA A 159 1.62 -12.78 -2.64
CA ALA A 159 1.29 -11.51 -2.02
C ALA A 159 0.52 -11.70 -0.69
N VAL A 160 -0.50 -12.59 -0.66
CA VAL A 160 -1.26 -12.87 0.57
C VAL A 160 -0.38 -13.52 1.64
N ALA A 161 0.56 -14.40 1.26
CA ALA A 161 1.53 -14.98 2.18
C ALA A 161 2.44 -13.90 2.81
N GLU A 162 2.94 -12.96 2.01
CA GLU A 162 3.75 -11.84 2.50
C GLU A 162 2.93 -10.89 3.39
N MET A 163 1.69 -10.58 3.02
CA MET A 163 0.77 -9.81 3.85
C MET A 163 0.57 -10.44 5.22
N HIS A 164 0.34 -11.77 5.24
CA HIS A 164 0.20 -12.52 6.49
C HIS A 164 1.51 -12.55 7.28
N ARG A 165 2.66 -12.72 6.61
CA ARG A 165 3.97 -12.78 7.26
C ARG A 165 4.31 -11.49 7.99
N VAL A 166 4.13 -10.33 7.34
CA VAL A 166 4.55 -9.04 7.91
C VAL A 166 3.59 -8.51 8.98
N LEU A 167 2.36 -8.98 9.04
CA LEU A 167 1.42 -8.65 10.11
C LEU A 167 1.79 -9.40 11.40
N ARG A 168 1.67 -8.73 12.54
CA ARG A 168 1.76 -9.35 13.87
C ARG A 168 0.51 -10.17 14.20
N SER A 169 0.58 -11.03 15.20
CA SER A 169 -0.62 -11.67 15.78
C SER A 169 -1.61 -10.60 16.26
N GLY A 170 -2.90 -10.80 16.00
CA GLY A 170 -3.97 -9.81 16.20
C GLY A 170 -3.96 -8.65 15.19
N GLY A 171 -2.98 -8.60 14.28
CA GLY A 171 -2.90 -7.58 13.22
C GLY A 171 -4.03 -7.74 12.20
N ARG A 172 -4.42 -6.62 11.57
CA ARG A 172 -5.57 -6.55 10.66
C ARG A 172 -5.16 -6.15 9.26
N CYS A 173 -5.76 -6.78 8.26
CA CYS A 173 -5.54 -6.53 6.85
C CYS A 173 -6.85 -6.04 6.20
N PHE A 174 -6.85 -4.83 5.63
CA PHE A 174 -7.96 -4.27 4.88
C PHE A 174 -7.65 -4.21 3.39
N ILE A 175 -8.53 -4.82 2.58
CA ILE A 175 -8.41 -4.86 1.13
C ILE A 175 -9.63 -4.19 0.50
N ALA A 176 -9.39 -3.34 -0.51
CA ALA A 176 -10.43 -2.72 -1.32
C ALA A 176 -10.17 -2.96 -2.81
N GLU A 177 -11.03 -3.73 -3.48
CA GLU A 177 -10.86 -4.12 -4.87
C GLU A 177 -12.10 -3.82 -5.72
N PRO A 178 -11.95 -3.45 -7.01
CA PRO A 178 -13.08 -3.28 -7.90
C PRO A 178 -13.78 -4.62 -8.16
N ARG A 179 -15.10 -4.56 -8.36
CA ARG A 179 -15.94 -5.74 -8.68
C ARG A 179 -16.09 -6.00 -10.18
N TYR A 180 -15.90 -4.98 -10.98
CA TYR A 180 -16.18 -5.05 -12.42
C TYR A 180 -14.91 -4.78 -13.21
N ALA A 181 -14.54 -5.75 -14.05
CA ALA A 181 -13.35 -5.67 -14.90
C ALA A 181 -13.37 -4.45 -15.83
N PHE A 182 -14.53 -4.09 -16.38
CA PHE A 182 -14.66 -2.92 -17.25
C PHE A 182 -14.16 -1.65 -16.59
N TRP A 183 -14.69 -1.29 -15.42
CA TRP A 183 -14.30 -0.08 -14.68
C TRP A 183 -12.84 -0.12 -14.20
N ALA A 184 -12.38 -1.31 -13.80
CA ALA A 184 -10.99 -1.51 -13.38
C ALA A 184 -10.01 -1.37 -14.55
N SER A 185 -10.46 -1.67 -15.77
CA SER A 185 -9.61 -1.64 -16.97
C SER A 185 -9.55 -0.27 -17.65
N ILE A 186 -10.46 0.67 -17.34
CA ILE A 186 -10.47 2.00 -17.97
C ILE A 186 -9.10 2.70 -17.92
N PRO A 187 -8.43 2.81 -16.77
CA PRO A 187 -7.10 3.44 -16.72
C PRO A 187 -6.06 2.69 -17.55
N LEU A 188 -6.11 1.36 -17.56
CA LEU A 188 -5.21 0.52 -18.35
C LEU A 188 -5.43 0.73 -19.85
N TYR A 189 -6.67 0.72 -20.31
CA TYR A 189 -7.00 0.99 -21.71
C TYR A 189 -6.58 2.38 -22.15
N ALA A 190 -6.80 3.40 -21.30
CA ALA A 190 -6.37 4.76 -21.60
C ALA A 190 -4.84 4.85 -21.70
N MET A 191 -4.10 4.21 -20.81
CA MET A 191 -2.64 4.15 -20.87
C MET A 191 -2.14 3.39 -22.11
N TRP A 192 -2.78 2.25 -22.48
CA TRP A 192 -2.46 1.51 -23.70
C TRP A 192 -2.72 2.31 -24.97
N LEU A 193 -3.84 3.06 -25.02
CA LEU A 193 -4.17 3.92 -26.15
C LEU A 193 -3.10 5.03 -26.33
N LEU A 194 -2.74 5.69 -25.23
CA LEU A 194 -1.68 6.71 -25.25
C LEU A 194 -0.32 6.13 -25.66
N ALA A 195 0.01 4.93 -25.16
CA ALA A 195 1.24 4.25 -25.54
C ALA A 195 1.29 3.93 -27.05
N GLY A 196 0.16 3.54 -27.63
CA GLY A 196 0.05 3.32 -29.09
C GLY A 196 0.25 4.58 -29.91
N ILE A 197 -0.28 5.73 -29.44
CA ILE A 197 -0.15 7.03 -30.12
C ILE A 197 1.28 7.58 -30.01
N THR A 198 1.97 7.36 -28.89
CA THR A 198 3.32 7.87 -28.64
C THR A 198 4.43 7.02 -29.23
N HIS A 199 4.11 6.01 -30.04
CA HIS A 199 5.05 5.11 -30.73
C HIS A 199 6.06 4.41 -29.81
N PHE A 200 5.67 4.10 -28.59
CA PHE A 200 6.46 3.26 -27.67
C PHE A 200 6.55 1.84 -28.25
N ARG A 201 7.71 1.46 -28.75
CA ARG A 201 7.96 0.16 -29.43
C ARG A 201 8.18 -1.01 -28.47
N ASN A 202 8.40 -0.77 -27.19
CA ASN A 202 8.74 -1.82 -26.22
C ASN A 202 7.49 -2.35 -25.54
N GLY A 203 7.43 -3.69 -25.39
CA GLY A 203 6.32 -4.34 -24.69
C GLY A 203 6.20 -3.85 -23.22
N TYR A 204 4.94 -3.70 -22.77
CA TYR A 204 4.64 -3.25 -21.41
C TYR A 204 4.43 -4.45 -20.49
N ARG A 205 4.76 -4.28 -19.20
CA ARG A 205 4.58 -5.31 -18.17
C ARG A 205 3.12 -5.52 -17.77
N GLU A 206 2.33 -4.47 -17.84
CA GLU A 206 0.96 -4.48 -17.36
C GLU A 206 0.01 -5.11 -18.41
N PRO A 207 -0.93 -5.96 -17.97
CA PRO A 207 -1.95 -6.48 -18.86
C PRO A 207 -2.89 -5.35 -19.34
N SER A 208 -3.38 -5.44 -20.58
CA SER A 208 -4.36 -4.48 -21.10
C SER A 208 -5.70 -4.50 -20.37
N LYS A 209 -6.02 -5.60 -19.67
CA LYS A 209 -7.26 -5.79 -18.91
C LYS A 209 -6.96 -6.15 -17.47
N ALA A 210 -7.67 -5.50 -16.55
CA ALA A 210 -7.62 -5.85 -15.14
C ALA A 210 -8.28 -7.22 -14.90
N ARG A 211 -7.61 -8.09 -14.16
CA ARG A 211 -8.18 -9.36 -13.71
C ARG A 211 -8.83 -9.19 -12.35
N VAL A 212 -10.14 -8.99 -12.34
CA VAL A 212 -10.94 -8.81 -11.14
C VAL A 212 -11.25 -10.16 -10.49
N LEU A 213 -11.17 -10.22 -9.17
CA LEU A 213 -11.61 -11.36 -8.36
C LEU A 213 -13.11 -11.26 -8.08
N SER A 214 -13.81 -12.38 -8.07
CA SER A 214 -15.12 -12.49 -7.43
C SER A 214 -14.95 -12.51 -5.90
N SER A 215 -16.02 -12.27 -5.13
CA SER A 215 -15.93 -12.31 -3.66
C SER A 215 -15.59 -13.70 -3.12
N SER A 216 -16.05 -14.76 -3.81
CA SER A 216 -15.69 -16.14 -3.47
C SER A 216 -14.24 -16.48 -3.77
N GLU A 217 -13.70 -15.96 -4.88
CA GLU A 217 -12.27 -16.10 -5.20
C GLU A 217 -11.41 -15.31 -4.22
N MET A 218 -11.83 -14.09 -3.85
CA MET A 218 -11.15 -13.29 -2.83
C MET A 218 -11.12 -14.04 -1.49
N TYR A 219 -12.26 -14.57 -1.01
CA TYR A 219 -12.30 -15.36 0.22
C TYR A 219 -11.35 -16.57 0.13
N ARG A 220 -11.43 -17.39 -0.94
CA ARG A 220 -10.57 -18.56 -1.13
C ARG A 220 -9.09 -18.21 -1.21
N LEU A 221 -8.77 -17.06 -1.80
CA LEU A 221 -7.40 -16.56 -1.89
C LEU A 221 -6.84 -16.24 -0.49
N PHE A 222 -7.59 -15.51 0.32
CA PHE A 222 -7.16 -15.20 1.68
C PHE A 222 -7.14 -16.44 2.58
N ALA A 223 -8.09 -17.37 2.42
CA ALA A 223 -8.13 -18.63 3.16
C ALA A 223 -6.92 -19.57 2.89
N THR A 224 -6.00 -19.21 2.01
CA THR A 224 -4.71 -19.90 1.84
C THR A 224 -3.74 -19.68 3.01
N GLN A 225 -4.03 -18.71 3.88
CA GLN A 225 -3.26 -18.42 5.10
C GLN A 225 -4.15 -18.60 6.35
N PRO A 226 -3.56 -18.91 7.52
CA PRO A 226 -4.31 -19.17 8.76
C PRO A 226 -4.75 -17.86 9.43
N TRP A 227 -5.69 -17.16 8.80
CA TRP A 227 -6.35 -16.02 9.44
C TRP A 227 -7.33 -16.49 10.49
N ARG A 228 -7.38 -15.80 11.63
CA ARG A 228 -8.38 -15.99 12.66
C ARG A 228 -9.79 -15.67 12.17
N ASN A 229 -9.91 -14.62 11.33
CA ASN A 229 -11.16 -14.19 10.76
C ASN A 229 -10.96 -13.65 9.34
N ILE A 230 -11.87 -13.95 8.42
CA ILE A 230 -11.93 -13.41 7.06
C ILE A 230 -13.37 -12.96 6.81
N LYS A 231 -13.58 -11.65 6.70
CA LYS A 231 -14.86 -11.06 6.35
C LYS A 231 -14.77 -10.43 4.95
N VAL A 232 -15.59 -10.89 4.01
CA VAL A 232 -15.69 -10.33 2.66
C VAL A 232 -17.08 -9.74 2.45
N TRP A 233 -17.16 -8.50 1.95
CA TRP A 233 -18.44 -7.85 1.64
C TRP A 233 -18.35 -7.00 0.40
N ARG A 234 -19.50 -6.55 -0.10
CA ARG A 234 -19.67 -5.75 -1.31
C ARG A 234 -20.36 -4.44 -0.97
N ASP A 235 -19.96 -3.38 -1.67
CA ASP A 235 -20.65 -2.10 -1.62
C ASP A 235 -20.46 -1.36 -2.95
N GLY A 236 -21.52 -1.25 -3.72
CA GLY A 236 -21.52 -0.65 -5.05
C GLY A 236 -20.55 -1.34 -6.01
N ARG A 237 -19.62 -0.56 -6.57
CA ARG A 237 -18.62 -1.03 -7.55
C ARG A 237 -17.41 -1.73 -6.93
N TYR A 238 -17.32 -1.78 -5.60
CA TYR A 238 -16.20 -2.33 -4.86
C TYR A 238 -16.59 -3.53 -4.01
N GLN A 239 -15.60 -4.32 -3.70
CA GLN A 239 -15.63 -5.37 -2.70
C GLN A 239 -14.44 -5.20 -1.76
N TYR A 240 -14.63 -5.68 -0.55
CA TYR A 240 -13.68 -5.50 0.53
C TYR A 240 -13.40 -6.82 1.22
N ALA A 241 -12.20 -6.97 1.74
CA ALA A 241 -11.89 -8.01 2.71
C ALA A 241 -11.28 -7.36 3.96
N LEU A 242 -11.67 -7.85 5.12
CA LEU A 242 -11.04 -7.59 6.39
C LEU A 242 -10.60 -8.93 6.97
N CYS A 243 -9.30 -9.10 7.16
CA CYS A 243 -8.71 -10.30 7.72
C CYS A 243 -8.00 -9.96 9.03
N GLU A 244 -8.10 -10.84 10.03
CA GLU A 244 -7.40 -10.73 11.30
C GLU A 244 -6.44 -11.91 11.46
N LYS A 245 -5.17 -11.65 11.75
CA LYS A 245 -4.17 -12.69 11.96
C LYS A 245 -4.35 -13.32 13.35
N SER A 246 -4.18 -14.63 13.40
CA SER A 246 -4.18 -15.43 14.66
C SER A 246 -3.09 -15.00 15.62
#